data_f1e8f21c27c6d1c8dbc6d64ddf9e8130
#
_entry.id   f1e8f21c27c6d1c8dbc6d64ddf9e8130
#
_cell.length_a   1.000
_cell.length_b   1.000
_cell.length_c   1.000
_cell.angle_alpha   90.00
_cell.angle_beta   90.00
_cell.angle_gamma   90.00
#
_symmetry.space_group_name_H-M   'P 1'
#
loop_
_entity.id
_entity.type
_entity.pdbx_description
1 polymer ?
#
loop_
_entity_poly.entity_id
_entity_poly.type
_entity_poly.pdbx_seq_one_letter_code
_entity_poly.pdbx_strand_id
1 'polypeptide(L)'
;AAALCLLIFGVYLQPAVTQVLGITPDAWMQDRYYRYYGVLTGFMTNLTNLEIAKPEGYSEQAVDDILDNVAESEKFSTGPMYAGSYAATTPKEEQAKQPTIIYVMDESYWDVSELEQYGITFDTDVSQNLHALQQTSAYGRAYSPSFGGGTCDVEFEALTGYSVSFLPSGSKPYQQHVTKPMFSLPNYLKLTQGYQTAAVHCFWAKYWSRDTAYPNLGFDTFLSLEQMTHVN
;
A
#
# COMPACT_ATOMS: atom_id res chain seq x y z
N ALA A 1 2.97 -15.25 41.93
CA ALA A 1 3.91 -14.43 41.14
C ALA A 1 3.54 -14.38 39.66
N ALA A 2 3.44 -15.51 38.94
CA ALA A 2 3.17 -15.52 37.48
C ALA A 2 1.84 -14.84 37.11
N ALA A 3 0.74 -15.11 37.82
CA ALA A 3 -0.56 -14.48 37.57
C ALA A 3 -0.53 -12.96 37.79
N LEU A 4 0.23 -12.47 38.77
CA LEU A 4 0.40 -11.03 38.99
C LEU A 4 1.22 -10.39 37.88
N CYS A 5 2.26 -11.06 37.39
CA CYS A 5 3.03 -10.60 36.24
C CYS A 5 2.15 -10.50 34.97
N LEU A 6 1.35 -11.52 34.69
CA LEU A 6 0.42 -11.51 33.56
C LEU A 6 -0.63 -10.41 33.65
N LEU A 7 -1.12 -10.13 34.86
CA LEU A 7 -2.09 -9.05 35.09
C LEU A 7 -1.44 -7.68 34.93
N ILE A 8 -0.25 -7.46 35.44
CA ILE A 8 0.52 -6.24 35.28
C ILE A 8 0.83 -6.01 33.77
N PHE A 9 1.27 -7.05 33.08
CA PHE A 9 1.51 -6.99 31.64
C PHE A 9 0.24 -6.71 30.85
N GLY A 10 -0.88 -7.38 31.17
CA GLY A 10 -2.15 -7.14 30.50
C GLY A 10 -2.65 -5.70 30.64
N VAL A 11 -2.46 -5.10 31.81
CA VAL A 11 -2.79 -3.67 32.04
C VAL A 11 -1.80 -2.75 31.32
N TYR A 12 -0.51 -3.07 31.42
CA TYR A 12 0.56 -2.25 30.82
C TYR A 12 0.44 -2.16 29.29
N LEU A 13 -0.08 -3.20 28.64
CA LEU A 13 -0.23 -3.25 27.18
C LEU A 13 -1.54 -2.65 26.66
N GLN A 14 -2.43 -2.19 27.54
CA GLN A 14 -3.63 -1.50 27.09
C GLN A 14 -3.27 -0.23 26.32
N PRO A 15 -3.89 0.04 25.13
CA PRO A 15 -3.60 1.23 24.33
C PRO A 15 -3.67 2.53 25.12
N ALA A 16 -4.63 2.66 26.03
CA ALA A 16 -4.76 3.83 26.88
C ALA A 16 -3.56 4.02 27.83
N VAL A 17 -3.00 2.92 28.34
CA VAL A 17 -1.84 2.95 29.24
C VAL A 17 -0.56 3.24 28.45
N THR A 18 -0.35 2.59 27.31
CA THR A 18 0.81 2.84 26.46
C THR A 18 0.83 4.29 25.95
N GLN A 19 -0.33 4.83 25.62
CA GLN A 19 -0.46 6.24 25.20
C GLN A 19 -0.07 7.21 26.34
N VAL A 20 -0.57 6.98 27.56
CA VAL A 20 -0.22 7.81 28.72
C VAL A 20 1.27 7.71 29.08
N LEU A 21 1.88 6.54 28.87
CA LEU A 21 3.30 6.30 29.09
C LEU A 21 4.18 6.81 27.93
N GLY A 22 3.57 7.35 26.86
CA GLY A 22 4.30 7.82 25.67
C GLY A 22 4.96 6.70 24.87
N ILE A 23 4.46 5.45 25.00
CA ILE A 23 4.95 4.32 24.23
C ILE A 23 4.25 4.32 22.87
N THR A 24 4.94 4.84 21.87
CA THR A 24 4.46 4.85 20.48
C THR A 24 5.18 3.77 19.69
N PRO A 25 4.45 2.81 19.11
CA PRO A 25 5.07 1.81 18.23
C PRO A 25 5.79 2.50 17.06
N ASP A 26 7.00 2.04 16.78
CA ASP A 26 7.81 2.50 15.65
C ASP A 26 8.19 1.28 14.82
N ALA A 27 7.34 0.95 13.84
CA ALA A 27 7.58 -0.21 12.98
C ALA A 27 8.73 0.01 11.99
N TRP A 28 9.07 1.27 11.73
CA TRP A 28 10.14 1.63 10.81
C TRP A 28 11.52 1.48 11.43
N MET A 29 11.71 1.95 12.65
CA MET A 29 13.00 1.91 13.35
C MET A 29 12.93 0.98 14.57
N GLN A 30 12.71 -0.29 14.31
CA GLN A 30 12.55 -1.32 15.34
C GLN A 30 13.74 -1.40 16.29
N ASP A 31 14.97 -1.25 15.78
CA ASP A 31 16.17 -1.23 16.61
C ASP A 31 16.15 -0.08 17.62
N ARG A 32 15.73 1.11 17.21
CA ARG A 32 15.54 2.27 18.07
C ARG A 32 14.43 2.03 19.09
N TYR A 33 13.31 1.48 18.63
CA TYR A 33 12.17 1.18 19.45
C TYR A 33 12.53 0.19 20.58
N TYR A 34 13.20 -0.92 20.24
CA TYR A 34 13.67 -1.90 21.22
C TYR A 34 14.75 -1.35 22.17
N ARG A 35 15.59 -0.43 21.72
CA ARG A 35 16.57 0.25 22.59
C ARG A 35 15.90 1.19 23.59
N TYR A 36 14.85 1.89 23.17
CA TYR A 36 14.14 2.87 24.03
C TYR A 36 13.25 2.20 25.07
N TYR A 37 12.46 1.23 24.65
CA TYR A 37 11.41 0.65 25.48
C TYR A 37 11.77 -0.74 26.02
N GLY A 38 12.88 -1.31 25.59
CA GLY A 38 13.33 -2.65 25.95
C GLY A 38 12.65 -3.75 25.15
N VAL A 39 13.32 -4.92 25.14
CA VAL A 39 12.93 -6.07 24.31
C VAL A 39 11.52 -6.56 24.65
N LEU A 40 11.17 -6.63 25.92
CA LEU A 40 9.88 -7.17 26.33
C LEU A 40 8.72 -6.27 25.93
N THR A 41 8.84 -4.96 26.17
CA THR A 41 7.82 -3.98 25.77
C THR A 41 7.68 -3.96 24.25
N GLY A 42 8.80 -3.89 23.51
CA GLY A 42 8.79 -3.89 22.06
C GLY A 42 8.15 -5.15 21.48
N PHE A 43 8.48 -6.32 22.00
CA PHE A 43 7.88 -7.58 21.57
C PHE A 43 6.36 -7.62 21.82
N MET A 44 5.94 -7.27 23.03
CA MET A 44 4.54 -7.34 23.41
C MET A 44 3.67 -6.32 22.66
N THR A 45 4.14 -5.08 22.45
CA THR A 45 3.42 -4.08 21.65
C THR A 45 3.34 -4.49 20.18
N ASN A 46 4.35 -5.13 19.63
CA ASN A 46 4.29 -5.66 18.28
C ASN A 46 3.28 -6.82 18.16
N LEU A 47 3.12 -7.67 19.18
CA LEU A 47 2.09 -8.70 19.17
C LEU A 47 0.68 -8.13 19.10
N THR A 48 0.40 -7.02 19.77
CA THR A 48 -0.93 -6.39 19.74
C THR A 48 -1.24 -5.76 18.38
N ASN A 49 -0.23 -5.49 17.57
CA ASN A 49 -0.37 -4.90 16.23
C ASN A 49 -0.48 -5.94 15.09
N LEU A 50 -0.54 -7.23 15.41
CA LEU A 50 -0.66 -8.30 14.39
C LEU A 50 -2.09 -8.48 13.87
N GLU A 51 -3.10 -8.10 14.65
CA GLU A 51 -4.49 -8.28 14.29
C GLU A 51 -5.10 -6.97 13.77
N ILE A 52 -5.78 -7.05 12.63
CA ILE A 52 -6.62 -5.98 12.14
C ILE A 52 -7.94 -6.05 12.91
N ALA A 53 -8.24 -4.99 13.66
CA ALA A 53 -9.51 -4.92 14.38
C ALA A 53 -10.68 -4.90 13.38
N LYS A 54 -11.70 -5.72 13.63
CA LYS A 54 -12.92 -5.65 12.84
C LYS A 54 -13.65 -4.35 13.18
N PRO A 55 -14.10 -3.57 12.16
CA PRO A 55 -14.92 -2.40 12.39
C PRO A 55 -16.20 -2.77 13.16
N GLU A 56 -16.75 -1.82 13.90
CA GLU A 56 -18.04 -2.00 14.54
C GLU A 56 -19.13 -2.27 13.46
N GLY A 57 -19.96 -3.28 13.71
CA GLY A 57 -20.99 -3.69 12.75
C GLY A 57 -20.50 -4.54 11.57
N TYR A 58 -19.21 -4.93 11.55
CA TYR A 58 -18.68 -5.79 10.49
C TYR A 58 -19.34 -7.16 10.51
N SER A 59 -20.00 -7.48 9.40
CA SER A 59 -20.58 -8.80 9.10
C SER A 59 -20.56 -9.04 7.60
N GLU A 60 -20.68 -10.29 7.18
CA GLU A 60 -20.81 -10.65 5.77
C GLU A 60 -22.03 -9.94 5.13
N GLN A 61 -23.16 -9.94 5.81
CA GLN A 61 -24.36 -9.25 5.37
C GLN A 61 -24.15 -7.74 5.20
N ALA A 62 -23.45 -7.09 6.12
CA ALA A 62 -23.16 -5.65 6.01
C ALA A 62 -22.26 -5.33 4.80
N VAL A 63 -21.35 -6.23 4.45
CA VAL A 63 -20.52 -6.10 3.24
C VAL A 63 -21.37 -6.29 2.00
N ASP A 64 -22.23 -7.31 1.95
CA ASP A 64 -23.13 -7.56 0.83
C ASP A 64 -24.10 -6.39 0.62
N ASP A 65 -24.69 -5.84 1.68
CA ASP A 65 -25.57 -4.67 1.63
C ASP A 65 -24.85 -3.44 1.05
N ILE A 66 -23.58 -3.24 1.38
CA ILE A 66 -22.75 -2.15 0.80
C ILE A 66 -22.53 -2.40 -0.69
N LEU A 67 -22.18 -3.62 -1.07
CA LEU A 67 -21.92 -3.98 -2.47
C LEU A 67 -23.16 -3.85 -3.34
N ASP A 68 -24.32 -4.26 -2.83
CA ASP A 68 -25.60 -4.13 -3.52
C ASP A 68 -25.96 -2.64 -3.71
N ASN A 69 -25.78 -1.82 -2.69
CA ASN A 69 -26.02 -0.37 -2.78
C ASN A 69 -25.06 0.31 -3.78
N VAL A 70 -23.81 -0.14 -3.87
CA VAL A 70 -22.85 0.36 -4.87
C VAL A 70 -23.27 -0.08 -6.27
N ALA A 71 -23.78 -1.31 -6.43
CA ALA A 71 -24.24 -1.84 -7.70
C ALA A 71 -25.44 -1.06 -8.27
N GLU A 72 -26.33 -0.56 -7.41
CA GLU A 72 -27.49 0.24 -7.81
C GLU A 72 -27.13 1.71 -8.10
N SER A 73 -25.94 2.18 -7.69
CA SER A 73 -25.55 3.56 -7.93
C SER A 73 -25.10 3.78 -9.36
N GLU A 74 -25.79 4.62 -10.11
CA GLU A 74 -25.46 4.98 -11.51
C GLU A 74 -24.05 5.61 -11.67
N LYS A 75 -23.37 5.92 -10.59
CA LYS A 75 -22.05 6.56 -10.59
C LYS A 75 -20.89 5.58 -10.70
N PHE A 76 -21.13 4.31 -10.43
CA PHE A 76 -20.10 3.29 -10.53
C PHE A 76 -20.55 2.23 -11.53
N SER A 77 -19.85 2.14 -12.65
CA SER A 77 -19.95 1.00 -13.52
C SER A 77 -19.49 -0.22 -12.72
N THR A 78 -20.46 -0.97 -12.20
CA THR A 78 -20.21 -2.24 -11.53
C THR A 78 -19.81 -3.27 -12.57
N GLY A 79 -18.54 -3.21 -12.96
CA GLY A 79 -17.95 -4.35 -13.64
C GLY A 79 -17.91 -5.56 -12.67
N PRO A 80 -17.59 -6.76 -13.15
CA PRO A 80 -17.61 -8.01 -12.39
C PRO A 80 -16.69 -8.03 -11.16
N MET A 81 -16.06 -6.92 -10.84
CA MET A 81 -15.10 -6.73 -9.77
C MET A 81 -15.68 -6.96 -8.36
N TYR A 82 -16.99 -6.69 -8.18
CA TYR A 82 -17.65 -6.82 -6.87
C TYR A 82 -18.43 -8.12 -6.70
N ALA A 83 -18.60 -8.89 -7.77
CA ALA A 83 -19.38 -10.12 -7.73
C ALA A 83 -18.64 -11.35 -7.17
N GLY A 84 -17.47 -11.18 -6.55
CA GLY A 84 -16.69 -12.28 -5.96
C GLY A 84 -16.20 -13.34 -6.94
N SER A 85 -16.56 -13.23 -8.21
CA SER A 85 -16.09 -14.09 -9.27
C SER A 85 -15.34 -13.29 -10.32
N TYR A 86 -14.06 -13.49 -10.40
CA TYR A 86 -13.24 -13.06 -11.54
C TYR A 86 -13.56 -13.90 -12.79
N ALA A 87 -14.85 -14.05 -13.10
CA ALA A 87 -15.25 -14.69 -14.32
C ALA A 87 -14.93 -13.74 -15.47
N ALA A 88 -13.91 -14.08 -16.24
CA ALA A 88 -13.58 -13.40 -17.48
C ALA A 88 -14.77 -13.51 -18.44
N THR A 89 -15.66 -12.55 -18.43
CA THR A 89 -16.61 -12.34 -19.52
C THR A 89 -15.90 -11.50 -20.57
N THR A 90 -15.11 -12.15 -21.39
CA THR A 90 -14.57 -11.57 -22.61
C THR A 90 -15.69 -11.55 -23.65
N PRO A 91 -16.19 -10.41 -24.09
CA PRO A 91 -16.81 -10.33 -25.40
C PRO A 91 -15.69 -10.60 -26.42
N LYS A 92 -15.79 -11.69 -27.15
CA LYS A 92 -14.98 -11.91 -28.34
C LYS A 92 -15.54 -11.02 -29.47
N GLU A 93 -15.31 -9.73 -29.36
CA GLU A 93 -15.42 -8.84 -30.48
C GLU A 93 -14.03 -8.23 -30.70
N GLU A 94 -13.62 -8.16 -31.97
CA GLU A 94 -12.33 -7.75 -32.51
C GLU A 94 -11.47 -6.97 -31.50
N GLN A 95 -10.43 -7.64 -31.01
CA GLN A 95 -9.51 -7.04 -30.06
C GLN A 95 -8.87 -5.81 -30.69
N ALA A 96 -9.45 -4.66 -30.44
CA ALA A 96 -8.76 -3.41 -30.58
C ALA A 96 -7.42 -3.60 -29.85
N LYS A 97 -6.32 -3.34 -30.54
CA LYS A 97 -4.97 -3.55 -30.01
C LYS A 97 -4.86 -2.87 -28.66
N GLN A 98 -4.83 -3.67 -27.58
CA GLN A 98 -4.79 -3.15 -26.22
C GLN A 98 -3.54 -2.28 -26.05
N PRO A 99 -3.66 -1.09 -25.46
CA PRO A 99 -2.50 -0.23 -25.24
C PRO A 99 -1.56 -0.86 -24.21
N THR A 100 -0.27 -0.64 -24.36
CA THR A 100 0.68 -0.92 -23.28
C THR A 100 0.48 0.12 -22.17
N ILE A 101 0.28 -0.34 -20.96
CA ILE A 101 0.14 0.52 -19.77
C ILE A 101 1.49 0.52 -19.05
N ILE A 102 2.08 1.68 -18.89
CA ILE A 102 3.31 1.90 -18.11
C ILE A 102 2.93 2.73 -16.89
N TYR A 103 3.02 2.11 -15.71
CA TYR A 103 2.77 2.76 -14.43
C TYR A 103 4.10 3.01 -13.73
N VAL A 104 4.48 4.28 -13.61
CA VAL A 104 5.72 4.70 -12.96
C VAL A 104 5.41 5.22 -11.56
N MET A 105 5.92 4.52 -10.55
CA MET A 105 5.84 4.93 -9.16
C MET A 105 7.11 5.69 -8.80
N ASP A 106 7.06 7.01 -8.89
CA ASP A 106 8.12 7.90 -8.42
C ASP A 106 7.69 8.58 -7.11
N GLU A 107 7.56 7.75 -6.08
CA GLU A 107 6.92 8.07 -4.80
C GLU A 107 7.61 9.21 -4.07
N SER A 108 8.94 9.31 -4.18
CA SER A 108 9.72 10.37 -3.52
C SER A 108 9.83 11.65 -4.37
N TYR A 109 9.28 11.63 -5.59
CA TYR A 109 9.32 12.81 -6.45
C TYR A 109 8.39 13.90 -5.90
N TRP A 110 8.90 15.10 -5.87
CA TRP A 110 8.17 16.29 -5.47
C TRP A 110 8.59 17.48 -6.31
N ASP A 111 7.63 18.32 -6.68
CA ASP A 111 7.92 19.53 -7.43
C ASP A 111 8.55 20.58 -6.53
N VAL A 112 9.86 20.71 -6.60
CA VAL A 112 10.62 21.65 -5.76
C VAL A 112 10.26 23.12 -6.04
N SER A 113 9.63 23.45 -7.16
CA SER A 113 9.15 24.81 -7.45
C SER A 113 8.07 25.26 -6.45
N GLU A 114 7.40 24.32 -5.79
CA GLU A 114 6.45 24.64 -4.71
C GLU A 114 7.11 25.35 -3.51
N LEU A 115 8.44 25.33 -3.38
CA LEU A 115 9.16 26.11 -2.36
C LEU A 115 9.08 27.61 -2.59
N GLU A 116 8.71 28.07 -3.80
CA GLU A 116 8.54 29.50 -4.09
C GLU A 116 7.48 30.14 -3.19
N GLN A 117 6.46 29.39 -2.80
CA GLN A 117 5.46 29.88 -1.84
C GLN A 117 6.04 30.23 -0.45
N TYR A 118 7.23 29.68 -0.15
CA TYR A 118 7.95 29.94 1.11
C TYR A 118 9.14 30.92 0.92
N GLY A 119 9.20 31.59 -0.23
CA GLY A 119 10.22 32.61 -0.54
C GLY A 119 11.54 32.06 -1.06
N ILE A 120 11.60 30.78 -1.44
CA ILE A 120 12.75 30.21 -2.13
C ILE A 120 12.53 30.36 -3.62
N THR A 121 13.40 31.12 -4.29
CA THR A 121 13.30 31.39 -5.73
C THR A 121 14.34 30.63 -6.51
N PHE A 122 14.02 30.27 -7.74
CA PHE A 122 14.91 29.57 -8.66
C PHE A 122 15.14 30.44 -9.89
N ASP A 123 16.37 30.47 -10.40
CA ASP A 123 16.71 31.25 -11.62
C ASP A 123 16.12 30.64 -12.89
N THR A 124 15.76 29.37 -12.85
CA THR A 124 15.17 28.64 -13.98
C THR A 124 14.10 27.69 -13.48
N ASP A 125 13.21 27.26 -14.34
CA ASP A 125 12.24 26.21 -14.03
C ASP A 125 12.96 24.87 -13.76
N VAL A 126 12.99 24.48 -12.46
CA VAL A 126 13.67 23.26 -11.99
C VAL A 126 12.87 21.98 -12.27
N SER A 127 11.60 22.13 -12.61
CA SER A 127 10.66 21.02 -12.90
C SER A 127 10.11 21.11 -14.33
N GLN A 128 10.86 21.66 -15.27
CA GLN A 128 10.39 21.98 -16.63
C GLN A 128 9.71 20.82 -17.36
N ASN A 129 10.21 19.59 -17.20
CA ASN A 129 9.63 18.41 -17.85
C ASN A 129 8.26 18.04 -17.23
N LEU A 130 8.12 18.16 -15.92
CA LEU A 130 6.84 17.96 -15.22
C LEU A 130 5.84 19.03 -15.68
N HIS A 131 6.24 20.30 -15.67
CA HIS A 131 5.37 21.40 -16.08
C HIS A 131 4.95 21.27 -17.55
N ALA A 132 5.84 20.83 -18.43
CA ALA A 132 5.50 20.54 -19.81
C ALA A 132 4.48 19.39 -19.96
N LEU A 133 4.62 18.33 -19.18
CA LEU A 133 3.65 17.24 -19.15
C LEU A 133 2.28 17.70 -18.64
N GLN A 134 2.23 18.54 -17.62
CA GLN A 134 0.99 19.06 -17.06
C GLN A 134 0.19 19.90 -18.10
N GLN A 135 0.85 20.50 -19.08
CA GLN A 135 0.18 21.24 -20.15
C GLN A 135 -0.55 20.33 -21.17
N THR A 136 -0.14 19.08 -21.27
CA THR A 136 -0.60 18.15 -22.32
C THR A 136 -1.27 16.90 -21.79
N SER A 137 -1.29 16.70 -20.47
CA SER A 137 -1.78 15.48 -19.82
C SER A 137 -2.73 15.82 -18.68
N ALA A 138 -3.57 14.87 -18.29
CA ALA A 138 -4.32 14.97 -17.05
C ALA A 138 -3.35 14.89 -15.86
N TYR A 139 -3.50 15.78 -14.91
CA TYR A 139 -2.68 15.81 -13.71
C TYR A 139 -3.52 16.17 -12.47
N GLY A 140 -2.97 15.89 -11.30
CA GLY A 140 -3.60 16.20 -10.02
C GLY A 140 -2.63 15.98 -8.87
N ARG A 141 -3.07 16.26 -7.65
CA ARG A 141 -2.33 15.97 -6.42
C ARG A 141 -2.76 14.63 -5.86
N ALA A 142 -1.79 13.81 -5.47
CA ALA A 142 -2.00 12.64 -4.66
C ALA A 142 -1.33 12.84 -3.30
N TYR A 143 -1.99 12.38 -2.23
CA TYR A 143 -1.41 12.40 -0.90
C TYR A 143 -0.79 11.04 -0.60
N SER A 144 0.49 11.05 -0.20
CA SER A 144 1.16 9.83 0.24
C SER A 144 0.68 9.43 1.63
N PRO A 145 0.41 8.14 1.88
CA PRO A 145 0.06 7.64 3.21
C PRO A 145 1.25 7.60 4.16
N SER A 146 2.46 7.74 3.64
CA SER A 146 3.71 7.64 4.39
C SER A 146 4.53 8.91 4.30
N PHE A 147 5.22 9.24 5.41
CA PHE A 147 6.18 10.32 5.48
C PHE A 147 7.54 9.78 5.92
N GLY A 148 8.59 10.17 5.19
CA GLY A 148 9.97 9.84 5.55
C GLY A 148 10.35 8.36 5.37
N GLY A 149 9.69 7.65 4.45
CA GLY A 149 9.94 6.25 4.11
C GLY A 149 8.66 5.43 4.08
N GLY A 150 8.79 4.11 3.85
CA GLY A 150 7.63 3.22 3.76
C GLY A 150 7.01 3.15 2.37
N THR A 151 7.82 3.20 1.31
CA THR A 151 7.39 3.13 -0.09
C THR A 151 6.40 2.00 -0.37
N CYS A 152 6.52 0.87 0.34
CA CYS A 152 5.57 -0.24 0.21
C CYS A 152 4.14 0.10 0.63
N ASP A 153 3.95 1.11 1.48
CA ASP A 153 2.63 1.59 1.89
C ASP A 153 1.97 2.32 0.72
N VAL A 154 2.74 3.17 0.03
CA VAL A 154 2.30 3.92 -1.15
C VAL A 154 2.03 2.98 -2.33
N GLU A 155 2.93 2.03 -2.57
CA GLU A 155 2.75 0.99 -3.61
C GLU A 155 1.48 0.17 -3.33
N PHE A 156 1.25 -0.23 -2.08
CA PHE A 156 0.08 -0.98 -1.69
C PHE A 156 -1.21 -0.22 -1.99
N GLU A 157 -1.33 1.03 -1.56
CA GLU A 157 -2.51 1.85 -1.83
C GLU A 157 -2.71 2.07 -3.33
N ALA A 158 -1.66 2.40 -4.06
CA ALA A 158 -1.73 2.65 -5.50
C ALA A 158 -2.10 1.42 -6.32
N LEU A 159 -1.64 0.23 -5.92
CA LEU A 159 -1.90 -1.02 -6.64
C LEU A 159 -3.22 -1.69 -6.24
N THR A 160 -3.70 -1.47 -5.02
CA THR A 160 -4.88 -2.18 -4.51
C THR A 160 -6.12 -1.29 -4.33
N GLY A 161 -5.92 0.02 -4.17
CA GLY A 161 -6.97 0.95 -3.77
C GLY A 161 -7.36 0.84 -2.29
N TYR A 162 -6.73 -0.05 -1.51
CA TYR A 162 -6.98 -0.16 -0.06
C TYR A 162 -6.11 0.81 0.70
N SER A 163 -6.66 1.49 1.70
CA SER A 163 -5.88 2.42 2.51
C SER A 163 -5.17 1.73 3.69
N VAL A 164 -3.90 2.07 3.87
CA VAL A 164 -3.11 1.64 5.04
C VAL A 164 -3.61 2.26 6.35
N SER A 165 -4.44 3.30 6.29
CA SER A 165 -5.02 3.92 7.48
C SER A 165 -5.93 2.99 8.28
N PHE A 166 -6.43 1.92 7.65
CA PHE A 166 -7.23 0.90 8.31
C PHE A 166 -6.39 -0.22 8.93
N LEU A 167 -5.10 -0.23 8.68
CA LEU A 167 -4.19 -1.19 9.29
C LEU A 167 -3.70 -0.69 10.65
N PRO A 168 -3.27 -1.58 11.55
CA PRO A 168 -2.64 -1.18 12.80
C PRO A 168 -1.47 -0.22 12.55
N SER A 169 -1.30 0.75 13.45
CA SER A 169 -0.23 1.75 13.33
C SER A 169 1.13 1.08 13.14
N GLY A 170 1.86 1.53 12.13
CA GLY A 170 3.17 0.99 11.79
C GLY A 170 3.15 -0.32 11.00
N SER A 171 1.99 -0.83 10.60
CA SER A 171 1.90 -2.00 9.70
C SER A 171 2.66 -1.75 8.41
N LYS A 172 3.24 -2.84 7.90
CA LYS A 172 3.85 -2.88 6.57
C LYS A 172 3.11 -3.91 5.73
N PRO A 173 2.22 -3.46 4.82
CA PRO A 173 1.30 -4.33 4.09
C PRO A 173 1.98 -5.52 3.43
N TYR A 174 3.08 -5.28 2.73
CA TYR A 174 3.79 -6.32 2.01
C TYR A 174 4.39 -7.40 2.91
N GLN A 175 4.80 -7.03 4.12
CA GLN A 175 5.42 -7.94 5.06
C GLN A 175 4.40 -8.71 5.92
N GLN A 176 3.22 -8.14 6.12
CA GLN A 176 2.27 -8.64 7.12
C GLN A 176 0.93 -9.10 6.53
N HIS A 177 0.49 -8.48 5.44
CA HIS A 177 -0.88 -8.64 4.94
C HIS A 177 -0.96 -9.21 3.53
N VAL A 178 -0.01 -8.92 2.64
CA VAL A 178 0.03 -9.46 1.27
C VAL A 178 0.67 -10.85 1.26
N THR A 179 0.08 -11.78 2.01
CA THR A 179 0.59 -13.16 2.18
C THR A 179 -0.10 -14.19 1.28
N LYS A 180 -1.14 -13.78 0.56
CA LYS A 180 -1.93 -14.57 -0.39
C LYS A 180 -2.43 -13.69 -1.52
N PRO A 181 -2.84 -14.26 -2.65
CA PRO A 181 -3.43 -13.50 -3.75
C PRO A 181 -4.57 -12.61 -3.27
N MET A 182 -4.55 -11.35 -3.69
CA MET A 182 -5.55 -10.36 -3.34
C MET A 182 -5.89 -9.47 -4.52
N PHE A 183 -6.98 -8.71 -4.40
CA PHE A 183 -7.34 -7.72 -5.40
C PHE A 183 -6.23 -6.68 -5.58
N SER A 184 -5.95 -6.38 -6.84
CA SER A 184 -4.99 -5.35 -7.24
C SER A 184 -5.20 -4.97 -8.71
N LEU A 185 -4.67 -3.83 -9.12
CA LEU A 185 -4.70 -3.39 -10.52
C LEU A 185 -4.05 -4.43 -11.47
N PRO A 186 -2.85 -4.99 -11.19
CA PRO A 186 -2.29 -6.06 -12.03
C PRO A 186 -3.19 -7.29 -12.15
N ASN A 187 -3.75 -7.79 -11.02
CA ASN A 187 -4.67 -8.92 -11.06
C ASN A 187 -5.93 -8.59 -11.85
N TYR A 188 -6.49 -7.41 -11.67
CA TYR A 188 -7.67 -6.97 -12.43
C TYR A 188 -7.38 -6.95 -13.93
N LEU A 189 -6.34 -6.27 -14.37
CA LEU A 189 -5.98 -6.17 -15.79
C LEU A 189 -5.68 -7.53 -16.42
N LYS A 190 -4.98 -8.38 -15.68
CA LYS A 190 -4.68 -9.75 -16.12
C LYS A 190 -5.94 -10.60 -16.28
N LEU A 191 -6.79 -10.64 -15.25
CA LEU A 191 -7.92 -11.56 -15.20
C LEU A 191 -9.11 -11.09 -16.05
N THR A 192 -9.33 -9.78 -16.16
CA THR A 192 -10.48 -9.23 -16.90
C THR A 192 -10.14 -8.80 -18.31
N GLN A 193 -8.90 -8.38 -18.57
CA GLN A 193 -8.48 -7.79 -19.82
C GLN A 193 -7.40 -8.60 -20.56
N GLY A 194 -6.88 -9.68 -19.94
CA GLY A 194 -5.88 -10.54 -20.56
C GLY A 194 -4.47 -9.91 -20.68
N TYR A 195 -4.16 -8.90 -19.89
CA TYR A 195 -2.82 -8.31 -19.87
C TYR A 195 -1.78 -9.28 -19.31
N GLN A 196 -0.57 -9.20 -19.83
CA GLN A 196 0.62 -9.69 -19.14
C GLN A 196 1.13 -8.59 -18.23
N THR A 197 1.58 -8.95 -17.03
CA THR A 197 1.94 -8.01 -15.99
C THR A 197 3.39 -8.17 -15.57
N ALA A 198 4.11 -7.07 -15.53
CA ALA A 198 5.51 -7.07 -15.10
C ALA A 198 5.78 -5.91 -14.15
N ALA A 199 6.59 -6.16 -13.13
CA ALA A 199 7.13 -5.15 -12.25
C ALA A 199 8.65 -5.05 -12.43
N VAL A 200 9.15 -3.81 -12.33
CA VAL A 200 10.59 -3.53 -12.37
C VAL A 200 10.93 -2.65 -11.18
N HIS A 201 11.96 -3.01 -10.41
CA HIS A 201 12.40 -2.24 -9.26
C HIS A 201 13.93 -2.25 -9.17
N CYS A 202 14.54 -1.08 -9.12
CA CYS A 202 16.00 -0.90 -9.15
C CYS A 202 16.71 -1.21 -7.82
N PHE A 203 16.08 -2.00 -6.95
CA PHE A 203 16.66 -2.43 -5.68
C PHE A 203 16.40 -3.91 -5.41
N TRP A 204 16.92 -4.45 -4.28
CA TRP A 204 16.82 -5.86 -3.93
C TRP A 204 15.37 -6.32 -3.72
N ALA A 205 15.00 -7.46 -4.28
CA ALA A 205 13.64 -8.01 -4.21
C ALA A 205 13.14 -8.24 -2.78
N LYS A 206 14.04 -8.62 -1.88
CA LYS A 206 13.72 -8.89 -0.47
C LYS A 206 13.29 -7.67 0.34
N TYR A 207 13.67 -6.47 -0.10
CA TYR A 207 13.25 -5.26 0.61
C TYR A 207 11.76 -5.07 0.48
N TRP A 208 11.11 -4.84 1.59
CA TRP A 208 9.65 -4.83 1.75
C TRP A 208 8.98 -6.15 1.35
N SER A 209 9.73 -7.27 1.24
CA SER A 209 9.18 -8.57 0.81
C SER A 209 8.48 -8.52 -0.55
N ARG A 210 9.00 -7.72 -1.50
CA ARG A 210 8.42 -7.60 -2.85
C ARG A 210 8.45 -8.91 -3.62
N ASP A 211 9.46 -9.75 -3.37
CA ASP A 211 9.57 -11.11 -3.90
C ASP A 211 8.35 -11.99 -3.56
N THR A 212 7.70 -11.73 -2.45
CA THR A 212 6.48 -12.41 -2.02
C THR A 212 5.22 -11.62 -2.38
N ALA A 213 5.26 -10.29 -2.19
CA ALA A 213 4.09 -9.44 -2.37
C ALA A 213 3.67 -9.30 -3.84
N TYR A 214 4.61 -9.09 -4.77
CA TYR A 214 4.29 -8.84 -6.16
C TYR A 214 3.61 -10.03 -6.87
N PRO A 215 4.04 -11.29 -6.69
CA PRO A 215 3.26 -12.43 -7.18
C PRO A 215 1.82 -12.48 -6.63
N ASN A 216 1.64 -12.16 -5.35
CA ASN A 216 0.30 -12.10 -4.73
C ASN A 216 -0.55 -10.93 -5.24
N LEU A 217 0.09 -9.85 -5.70
CA LEU A 217 -0.55 -8.72 -6.38
C LEU A 217 -0.75 -8.97 -7.89
N GLY A 218 -0.38 -10.15 -8.39
CA GLY A 218 -0.68 -10.58 -9.76
C GLY A 218 0.36 -10.25 -10.81
N PHE A 219 1.55 -9.81 -10.42
CA PHE A 219 2.62 -9.66 -11.40
C PHE A 219 3.15 -11.02 -11.86
N ASP A 220 3.19 -11.24 -13.18
CA ASP A 220 3.72 -12.45 -13.80
C ASP A 220 5.25 -12.48 -13.76
N THR A 221 5.86 -11.31 -13.85
CA THR A 221 7.31 -11.15 -13.85
C THR A 221 7.70 -10.02 -12.92
N PHE A 222 8.75 -10.23 -12.14
CA PHE A 222 9.38 -9.21 -11.33
C PHE A 222 10.88 -9.16 -11.60
N LEU A 223 11.35 -8.02 -12.12
CA LEU A 223 12.75 -7.73 -12.35
C LEU A 223 13.26 -6.80 -11.25
N SER A 224 14.09 -7.33 -10.38
CA SER A 224 14.76 -6.59 -9.33
C SER A 224 16.24 -6.37 -9.66
N LEU A 225 16.97 -5.68 -8.80
CA LEU A 225 18.38 -5.38 -8.99
C LEU A 225 19.22 -6.65 -9.26
N GLU A 226 18.84 -7.78 -8.66
CA GLU A 226 19.56 -9.06 -8.84
C GLU A 226 19.56 -9.56 -10.28
N GLN A 227 18.53 -9.21 -11.06
CA GLN A 227 18.42 -9.57 -12.47
C GLN A 227 18.93 -8.51 -13.43
N MET A 228 19.25 -7.31 -12.93
CA MET A 228 19.75 -6.19 -13.73
C MET A 228 21.27 -6.29 -13.90
N THR A 229 21.74 -7.18 -14.78
CA THR A 229 23.16 -7.51 -14.97
C THR A 229 24.00 -6.41 -15.63
N HIS A 230 23.39 -5.33 -16.09
CA HIS A 230 24.05 -4.28 -16.88
C HIS A 230 23.90 -2.87 -16.28
N VAL A 231 23.41 -2.76 -15.07
CA VAL A 231 23.32 -1.48 -14.36
C VAL A 231 24.57 -1.36 -13.46
N ASN A 232 25.62 -0.75 -13.99
CA ASN A 232 26.81 -0.36 -13.23
C ASN A 232 26.69 1.09 -12.79
#